data_319c682b305b7012606953d8ddf1f6b5
#
_entry.id   319c682b305b7012606953d8ddf1f6b5
#
_cell.length_a   1.000
_cell.length_b   1.000
_cell.length_c   1.000
_cell.angle_alpha   90.00
_cell.angle_beta   90.00
_cell.angle_gamma   90.00
#
_symmetry.space_group_name_H-M   'P 1'
#
loop_
_entity.id
_entity.type
_entity.pdbx_description
1 polymer ?
#
loop_
_entity_poly.entity_id
_entity_poly.type
_entity_poly.pdbx_seq_one_letter_code
_entity_poly.pdbx_strand_id
1 'polypeptide(L)'
;MINPLLPEQISTFWDVIKHAIENSLPPIASDHPDKMNRILGSLLSGKLVCWASYQITEKSRKFNGIIVTDITYEQATDTRSLLIYSLFAYEEITTEIWLEGLQALLKYGKSKKCTNVVAYTTVPHMIDLTKKMGGNADWTYCMFDINSLMEKL
;
A
#
# COMPACT_ATOMS: atom_id res chain seq x y z
N MET A 1 -13.01 1.14 -10.26
CA MET A 1 -12.62 -0.26 -10.47
C MET A 1 -11.16 -0.45 -10.05
N ILE A 2 -10.85 -1.49 -9.33
CA ILE A 2 -9.50 -1.79 -8.86
C ILE A 2 -9.14 -3.23 -9.18
N ASN A 3 -7.99 -3.47 -9.82
CA ASN A 3 -7.52 -4.79 -10.20
C ASN A 3 -6.03 -4.94 -9.94
N PRO A 4 -5.58 -6.16 -9.55
CA PRO A 4 -4.16 -6.44 -9.49
C PRO A 4 -3.55 -6.45 -10.90
N LEU A 5 -2.33 -5.95 -11.00
CA LEU A 5 -1.58 -5.94 -12.25
C LEU A 5 -0.83 -7.27 -12.43
N LEU A 6 -0.82 -7.75 -13.66
CA LEU A 6 -0.02 -8.91 -14.06
C LEU A 6 1.46 -8.53 -14.16
N PRO A 7 2.40 -9.50 -14.02
CA PRO A 7 3.84 -9.22 -14.15
C PRO A 7 4.22 -8.50 -15.44
N GLU A 8 3.60 -8.86 -16.57
CA GLU A 8 3.84 -8.20 -17.85
C GLU A 8 3.40 -6.74 -17.84
N GLN A 9 2.30 -6.43 -17.17
CA GLN A 9 1.80 -5.06 -17.02
C GLN A 9 2.73 -4.25 -16.10
N ILE A 10 3.23 -4.84 -15.03
CA ILE A 10 4.20 -4.20 -14.14
C ILE A 10 5.46 -3.85 -14.91
N SER A 11 5.99 -4.76 -15.70
CA SER A 11 7.18 -4.51 -16.51
C SER A 11 6.95 -3.42 -17.54
N THR A 12 5.81 -3.44 -18.23
CA THR A 12 5.48 -2.46 -19.27
C THR A 12 5.33 -1.05 -18.69
N PHE A 13 4.72 -0.92 -17.51
CA PHE A 13 4.40 0.37 -16.88
C PHE A 13 5.34 0.70 -15.72
N TRP A 14 6.50 0.05 -15.65
CA TRP A 14 7.38 0.19 -14.50
C TRP A 14 7.77 1.63 -14.19
N ASP A 15 8.04 2.46 -15.19
CA ASP A 15 8.43 3.85 -14.94
C ASP A 15 7.34 4.62 -14.18
N VAL A 16 6.08 4.42 -14.55
CA VAL A 16 4.92 5.03 -13.88
C VAL A 16 4.75 4.46 -12.47
N ILE A 17 4.82 3.15 -12.35
CA ILE A 17 4.67 2.44 -11.06
C ILE A 17 5.80 2.83 -10.12
N LYS A 18 7.03 2.85 -10.62
CA LYS A 18 8.21 3.24 -9.84
C LYS A 18 8.06 4.64 -9.25
N HIS A 19 7.63 5.61 -10.07
CA HIS A 19 7.39 6.97 -9.62
C HIS A 19 6.34 7.01 -8.50
N ALA A 20 5.23 6.30 -8.68
CA ALA A 20 4.16 6.24 -7.69
C ALA A 20 4.67 5.67 -6.35
N ILE A 21 5.43 4.58 -6.38
CA ILE A 21 5.96 3.93 -5.18
C ILE A 21 7.02 4.82 -4.51
N GLU A 22 7.95 5.41 -5.27
CA GLU A 22 8.98 6.30 -4.71
C GLU A 22 8.38 7.47 -3.93
N ASN A 23 7.21 7.95 -4.32
CA ASN A 23 6.53 9.06 -3.68
C ASN A 23 5.55 8.65 -2.56
N SER A 24 5.49 7.36 -2.23
CA SER A 24 4.53 6.85 -1.24
C SER A 24 5.09 5.69 -0.40
N LEU A 25 6.41 5.62 -0.23
CA LEU A 25 7.05 4.56 0.56
C LEU A 25 6.60 4.62 2.03
N PRO A 26 6.36 3.45 2.65
CA PRO A 26 6.04 3.40 4.07
C PRO A 26 7.27 3.70 4.93
N PRO A 27 7.07 4.10 6.21
CA PRO A 27 8.19 4.42 7.09
C PRO A 27 9.09 3.23 7.42
N ILE A 28 8.62 2.01 7.19
CA ILE A 28 9.40 0.78 7.38
C ILE A 28 10.38 0.49 6.25
N ALA A 29 10.22 1.14 5.09
CA ALA A 29 11.14 0.96 3.97
C ALA A 29 12.47 1.65 4.26
N SER A 30 13.57 0.90 4.10
CA SER A 30 14.92 1.46 4.29
C SER A 30 15.30 2.38 3.13
N ASP A 31 16.30 3.22 3.36
CA ASP A 31 16.85 4.11 2.35
C ASP A 31 17.99 3.44 1.54
N HIS A 32 17.86 2.13 1.31
CA HIS A 32 18.86 1.37 0.56
C HIS A 32 18.92 1.86 -0.90
N PRO A 33 20.13 2.02 -1.48
CA PRO A 33 20.26 2.49 -2.87
C PRO A 33 19.53 1.60 -3.89
N ASP A 34 19.40 0.33 -3.59
CA ASP A 34 18.81 -0.70 -4.47
C ASP A 34 17.34 -0.98 -4.17
N LYS A 35 16.72 -0.14 -3.33
CA LYS A 35 15.35 -0.40 -2.84
C LYS A 35 14.32 -0.59 -3.95
N MET A 36 14.37 0.21 -5.02
CA MET A 36 13.41 0.11 -6.10
C MET A 36 13.57 -1.16 -6.93
N ASN A 37 14.79 -1.64 -7.13
CA ASN A 37 15.03 -2.92 -7.78
C ASN A 37 14.54 -4.09 -6.92
N ARG A 38 14.71 -4.00 -5.62
CA ARG A 38 14.20 -5.00 -4.66
C ARG A 38 12.68 -5.02 -4.64
N ILE A 39 12.05 -3.87 -4.67
CA ILE A 39 10.59 -3.74 -4.74
C ILE A 39 10.07 -4.33 -6.05
N LEU A 40 10.71 -4.01 -7.18
CA LEU A 40 10.35 -4.60 -8.47
C LEU A 40 10.44 -6.13 -8.44
N GLY A 41 11.53 -6.68 -7.91
CA GLY A 41 11.68 -8.12 -7.74
C GLY A 41 10.57 -8.74 -6.89
N SER A 42 10.16 -8.07 -5.83
CA SER A 42 9.06 -8.51 -4.97
C SER A 42 7.70 -8.46 -5.67
N LEU A 43 7.48 -7.45 -6.52
CA LEU A 43 6.27 -7.35 -7.34
C LEU A 43 6.22 -8.44 -8.40
N LEU A 44 7.32 -8.71 -9.09
CA LEU A 44 7.39 -9.73 -10.13
C LEU A 44 7.28 -11.15 -9.56
N SER A 45 7.76 -11.37 -8.34
CA SER A 45 7.68 -12.68 -7.67
C SER A 45 6.35 -12.91 -6.92
N GLY A 46 5.51 -11.88 -6.82
CA GLY A 46 4.23 -11.97 -6.12
C GLY A 46 4.29 -11.79 -4.60
N LYS A 47 5.46 -11.46 -4.03
CA LYS A 47 5.57 -11.11 -2.60
C LYS A 47 4.82 -9.81 -2.28
N LEU A 48 4.92 -8.83 -3.18
CA LEU A 48 4.10 -7.62 -3.18
C LEU A 48 3.11 -7.70 -4.34
N VAL A 49 1.93 -7.16 -4.15
CA VAL A 49 0.91 -7.07 -5.19
C VAL A 49 0.66 -5.60 -5.52
N CYS A 50 0.75 -5.26 -6.80
CA CYS A 50 0.43 -3.94 -7.30
C CYS A 50 -0.99 -3.92 -7.85
N TRP A 51 -1.78 -2.95 -7.44
CA TRP A 51 -3.16 -2.74 -7.85
C TRP A 51 -3.26 -1.40 -8.57
N ALA A 52 -4.00 -1.38 -9.66
CA ALA A 52 -4.37 -0.13 -10.32
C ALA A 52 -5.85 0.16 -10.10
N SER A 53 -6.14 1.37 -9.64
CA SER A 53 -7.49 1.90 -9.53
C SER A 53 -7.77 2.78 -10.74
N TYR A 54 -8.86 2.54 -11.43
CA TYR A 54 -9.20 3.27 -12.65
C TYR A 54 -10.71 3.42 -12.83
N GLN A 55 -11.09 4.44 -13.60
CA GLN A 55 -12.44 4.64 -14.07
C GLN A 55 -12.50 4.40 -15.58
N ILE A 56 -13.57 3.75 -16.04
CA ILE A 56 -13.83 3.58 -17.47
C ILE A 56 -14.69 4.77 -17.91
N THR A 57 -14.18 5.53 -18.87
CA THR A 57 -14.91 6.59 -19.55
C THR A 57 -15.27 6.12 -20.95
N GLU A 58 -16.17 6.84 -21.67
CA GLU A 58 -16.61 6.47 -23.03
C GLU A 58 -15.46 6.28 -24.02
N LYS A 59 -14.30 6.90 -23.79
CA LYS A 59 -13.19 6.91 -24.75
C LYS A 59 -11.88 6.32 -24.20
N SER A 60 -11.74 6.13 -22.87
CA SER A 60 -10.46 5.71 -22.29
C SER A 60 -10.63 5.19 -20.87
N ARG A 61 -9.54 4.64 -20.32
CA ARG A 61 -9.40 4.34 -18.90
C ARG A 61 -8.63 5.48 -18.24
N LYS A 62 -9.18 6.01 -17.17
CA LYS A 62 -8.52 7.03 -16.35
C LYS A 62 -8.00 6.38 -15.07
N PHE A 63 -6.69 6.43 -14.86
CA PHE A 63 -6.09 5.92 -13.63
C PHE A 63 -6.32 6.90 -12.48
N ASN A 64 -6.83 6.38 -11.37
CA ASN A 64 -7.02 7.15 -10.13
C ASN A 64 -5.79 7.05 -9.23
N GLY A 65 -5.18 5.87 -9.18
CA GLY A 65 -4.04 5.65 -8.31
C GLY A 65 -3.48 4.24 -8.40
N ILE A 66 -2.39 4.04 -7.68
CA ILE A 66 -1.70 2.76 -7.56
C ILE A 66 -1.61 2.41 -6.09
N ILE A 67 -1.91 1.17 -5.76
CA ILE A 67 -1.81 0.61 -4.42
C ILE A 67 -0.87 -0.58 -4.48
N VAL A 68 0.04 -0.67 -3.51
CA VAL A 68 0.88 -1.85 -3.33
C VAL A 68 0.54 -2.46 -1.98
N THR A 69 0.31 -3.76 -1.95
CA THR A 69 -0.02 -4.49 -0.74
C THR A 69 1.00 -5.56 -0.43
N ASP A 70 1.17 -5.83 0.86
CA ASP A 70 2.02 -6.88 1.41
C ASP A 70 1.22 -7.65 2.45
N ILE A 71 1.50 -8.93 2.60
CA ILE A 71 0.95 -9.73 3.69
C ILE A 71 2.00 -9.84 4.78
N THR A 72 1.69 -9.29 5.95
CA THR A 72 2.55 -9.35 7.11
C THR A 72 2.06 -10.44 8.07
N TYR A 73 2.99 -11.03 8.81
CA TYR A 73 2.70 -12.14 9.69
C TYR A 73 3.31 -11.91 11.07
N GLU A 74 2.45 -11.96 12.10
CA GLU A 74 2.87 -11.91 13.50
C GLU A 74 2.85 -13.34 14.04
N GLN A 75 4.03 -13.88 14.34
CA GLN A 75 4.21 -15.31 14.63
C GLN A 75 3.62 -15.76 15.96
N ALA A 76 3.71 -14.94 17.00
CA ALA A 76 3.29 -15.33 18.34
C ALA A 76 1.79 -15.64 18.44
N THR A 77 0.97 -14.89 17.70
CA THR A 77 -0.48 -15.05 17.69
C THR A 77 -1.04 -15.62 16.39
N ASP A 78 -0.17 -15.97 15.43
CA ASP A 78 -0.56 -16.48 14.12
C ASP A 78 -1.47 -15.48 13.38
N THR A 79 -1.15 -14.18 13.48
CA THR A 79 -1.96 -13.12 12.89
C THR A 79 -1.40 -12.67 11.56
N ARG A 80 -2.23 -12.75 10.52
CA ARG A 80 -1.93 -12.25 9.18
C ARG A 80 -2.65 -10.93 8.95
N SER A 81 -1.92 -9.95 8.44
CA SER A 81 -2.47 -8.64 8.11
C SER A 81 -2.15 -8.28 6.68
N LEU A 82 -3.11 -7.67 5.99
CA LEU A 82 -2.88 -7.07 4.68
C LEU A 82 -2.41 -5.63 4.92
N LEU A 83 -1.14 -5.37 4.62
CA LEU A 83 -0.55 -4.05 4.72
C LEU A 83 -0.72 -3.31 3.40
N ILE A 84 -1.31 -2.12 3.45
CA ILE A 84 -1.23 -1.17 2.35
C ILE A 84 0.18 -0.57 2.42
N TYR A 85 1.09 -1.15 1.63
CA TYR A 85 2.51 -0.80 1.61
C TYR A 85 2.74 0.59 1.02
N SER A 86 2.07 0.89 -0.08
CA SER A 86 2.06 2.22 -0.66
C SER A 86 0.69 2.52 -1.28
N LEU A 87 0.32 3.79 -1.26
CA LEU A 87 -0.89 4.30 -1.87
C LEU A 87 -0.56 5.65 -2.49
N PHE A 88 -0.63 5.72 -3.82
CA PHE A 88 -0.37 6.93 -4.58
C PHE A 88 -1.60 7.29 -5.42
N ALA A 89 -2.12 8.49 -5.23
CA ALA A 89 -3.25 9.00 -5.98
C ALA A 89 -2.78 10.08 -6.94
N TYR A 90 -3.20 9.99 -8.19
CA TYR A 90 -2.89 10.99 -9.23
C TYR A 90 -3.76 12.24 -9.09
N GLU A 91 -4.92 12.08 -8.47
CA GLU A 91 -5.89 13.14 -8.21
C GLU A 91 -6.51 12.92 -6.84
N GLU A 92 -7.28 13.89 -6.37
CA GLU A 92 -8.08 13.72 -5.17
C GLU A 92 -9.05 12.56 -5.36
N ILE A 93 -9.00 11.58 -4.46
CA ILE A 93 -9.86 10.41 -4.50
C ILE A 93 -11.15 10.70 -3.73
N THR A 94 -12.29 10.48 -4.37
CA THR A 94 -13.59 10.60 -3.70
C THR A 94 -13.77 9.49 -2.66
N THR A 95 -14.65 9.73 -1.69
CA THR A 95 -14.95 8.73 -0.67
C THR A 95 -15.50 7.44 -1.29
N GLU A 96 -16.32 7.53 -2.35
CA GLU A 96 -16.86 6.36 -3.06
C GLU A 96 -15.77 5.50 -3.68
N ILE A 97 -14.81 6.12 -4.38
CA ILE A 97 -13.66 5.41 -4.99
C ILE A 97 -12.81 4.76 -3.90
N TRP A 98 -12.59 5.47 -2.80
CA TRP A 98 -11.84 4.93 -1.66
C TRP A 98 -12.52 3.70 -1.06
N LEU A 99 -13.83 3.76 -0.83
CA LEU A 99 -14.60 2.65 -0.28
C LEU A 99 -14.64 1.45 -1.23
N GLU A 100 -14.76 1.68 -2.53
CA GLU A 100 -14.69 0.62 -3.55
C GLU A 100 -13.33 -0.10 -3.49
N GLY A 101 -12.24 0.68 -3.44
CA GLY A 101 -10.88 0.13 -3.32
C GLY A 101 -10.70 -0.66 -2.02
N LEU A 102 -11.12 -0.11 -0.91
CA LEU A 102 -11.05 -0.77 0.39
C LEU A 102 -11.84 -2.08 0.40
N GLN A 103 -13.04 -2.09 -0.18
CA GLN A 103 -13.85 -3.30 -0.27
C GLN A 103 -13.14 -4.41 -1.07
N ALA A 104 -12.48 -4.07 -2.17
CA ALA A 104 -11.70 -5.02 -2.95
C ALA A 104 -10.53 -5.60 -2.15
N LEU A 105 -9.82 -4.75 -1.41
CA LEU A 105 -8.72 -5.17 -0.54
C LEU A 105 -9.19 -6.04 0.62
N LEU A 106 -10.34 -5.73 1.21
CA LEU A 106 -10.94 -6.55 2.26
C LEU A 106 -11.26 -7.97 1.76
N LYS A 107 -11.85 -8.07 0.57
CA LYS A 107 -12.15 -9.37 -0.05
C LYS A 107 -10.87 -10.16 -0.33
N TYR A 108 -9.88 -9.49 -0.87
CA TYR A 108 -8.57 -10.12 -1.13
C TYR A 108 -7.91 -10.58 0.17
N GLY A 109 -7.84 -9.72 1.19
CA GLY A 109 -7.29 -10.07 2.49
C GLY A 109 -7.98 -11.28 3.12
N LYS A 110 -9.31 -11.32 3.05
CA LYS A 110 -10.08 -12.46 3.54
C LYS A 110 -9.73 -13.74 2.78
N SER A 111 -9.57 -13.68 1.46
CA SER A 111 -9.17 -14.83 0.65
C SER A 111 -7.77 -15.35 1.00
N LYS A 112 -6.91 -14.50 1.53
CA LYS A 112 -5.55 -14.82 1.98
C LYS A 112 -5.46 -15.11 3.48
N LYS A 113 -6.60 -15.25 4.15
CA LYS A 113 -6.71 -15.52 5.58
C LYS A 113 -6.13 -14.42 6.47
N CYS A 114 -6.15 -13.18 5.99
CA CYS A 114 -5.83 -12.02 6.79
C CYS A 114 -7.01 -11.65 7.70
N THR A 115 -6.70 -11.18 8.90
CA THR A 115 -7.71 -10.72 9.86
C THR A 115 -7.83 -9.22 9.93
N ASN A 116 -6.83 -8.49 9.41
CA ASN A 116 -6.79 -7.04 9.43
C ASN A 116 -6.31 -6.48 8.10
N VAL A 117 -6.74 -5.28 7.78
CA VAL A 117 -6.07 -4.41 6.82
C VAL A 117 -5.40 -3.29 7.62
N VAL A 118 -4.12 -3.06 7.39
CA VAL A 118 -3.34 -2.07 8.12
C VAL A 118 -2.63 -1.13 7.16
N ALA A 119 -2.38 0.09 7.60
CA ALA A 119 -1.68 1.10 6.81
C ALA A 119 -0.94 2.07 7.71
N TYR A 120 0.11 2.69 7.17
CA TYR A 120 0.76 3.85 7.79
C TYR A 120 0.25 5.10 7.09
N THR A 121 -0.22 6.07 7.84
CA THR A 121 -0.70 7.33 7.29
C THR A 121 -0.51 8.48 8.27
N THR A 122 -0.22 9.66 7.73
CA THR A 122 -0.22 10.92 8.47
C THR A 122 -1.35 11.84 7.97
N VAL A 123 -2.18 11.37 7.04
CA VAL A 123 -3.24 12.15 6.42
C VAL A 123 -4.45 12.19 7.36
N PRO A 124 -4.83 13.37 7.89
CA PRO A 124 -5.93 13.48 8.86
C PRO A 124 -7.26 12.92 8.36
N HIS A 125 -7.58 13.15 7.09
CA HIS A 125 -8.81 12.62 6.48
C HIS A 125 -8.87 11.09 6.53
N MET A 126 -7.76 10.43 6.28
CA MET A 126 -7.67 8.96 6.32
C MET A 126 -7.80 8.43 7.75
N ILE A 127 -7.23 9.13 8.71
CA ILE A 127 -7.36 8.80 10.13
C ILE A 127 -8.81 8.93 10.58
N ASP A 128 -9.47 10.03 10.22
CA ASP A 128 -10.87 10.28 10.55
C ASP A 128 -11.80 9.24 9.92
N LEU A 129 -11.57 8.90 8.66
CA LEU A 129 -12.35 7.88 7.95
C LEU A 129 -12.20 6.50 8.60
N THR A 130 -10.98 6.15 9.00
CA THR A 130 -10.70 4.90 9.72
C THR A 130 -11.52 4.82 11.01
N LYS A 131 -11.53 5.87 11.81
CA LYS A 131 -12.28 5.94 13.06
C LYS A 131 -13.79 5.85 12.81
N LYS A 132 -14.30 6.57 11.82
CA LYS A 132 -15.73 6.55 11.46
C LYS A 132 -16.22 5.17 11.04
N MET A 133 -15.34 4.38 10.44
CA MET A 133 -15.64 3.01 9.99
C MET A 133 -15.41 1.96 11.09
N GLY A 134 -15.11 2.36 12.31
CA GLY A 134 -14.89 1.46 13.44
C GLY A 134 -13.49 0.86 13.50
N GLY A 135 -12.55 1.39 12.72
CA GLY A 135 -11.15 1.00 12.78
C GLY A 135 -10.42 1.65 13.95
N ASN A 136 -9.23 1.15 14.23
CA ASN A 136 -8.35 1.63 15.28
C ASN A 136 -7.22 2.48 14.70
N ALA A 137 -7.12 3.72 15.12
CA ALA A 137 -6.07 4.67 14.75
C ALA A 137 -5.41 5.31 15.97
N ASP A 138 -5.35 4.57 17.09
CA ASP A 138 -4.88 5.09 18.37
C ASP A 138 -3.35 5.01 18.53
N TRP A 139 -2.66 4.23 17.66
CA TRP A 139 -1.24 3.98 17.77
C TRP A 139 -0.43 4.98 16.94
N THR A 140 0.72 5.38 17.48
CA THR A 140 1.71 6.20 16.76
C THR A 140 2.93 5.33 16.47
N TYR A 141 3.43 5.40 15.24
CA TYR A 141 4.65 4.72 14.84
C TYR A 141 5.86 5.57 15.24
N CYS A 142 6.76 4.98 16.03
CA CYS A 142 8.01 5.62 16.46
C CYS A 142 9.18 4.77 15.97
N MET A 143 10.20 5.43 15.42
CA MET A 143 11.37 4.75 14.86
C MET A 143 12.65 5.49 15.27
N PHE A 144 13.65 4.73 15.69
CA PHE A 144 15.00 5.23 15.86
C PHE A 144 15.94 4.52 14.90
N ASP A 145 16.77 5.27 14.22
CA ASP A 145 17.91 4.69 13.51
C ASP A 145 18.97 4.28 14.57
N ILE A 146 19.35 3.01 14.53
CA ILE A 146 20.23 2.43 15.55
C ILE A 146 21.58 3.16 15.58
N ASN A 147 22.20 3.31 14.41
CA ASN A 147 23.53 3.92 14.34
C ASN A 147 23.51 5.39 14.78
N SER A 148 22.53 6.16 14.32
CA SER A 148 22.40 7.56 14.69
C SER A 148 22.16 7.75 16.19
N LEU A 149 21.33 6.91 16.78
CA LEU A 149 21.04 7.01 18.21
C LEU A 149 22.23 6.57 19.07
N MET A 150 22.95 5.50 18.66
CA MET A 150 24.16 5.05 19.36
C MET A 150 25.24 6.13 19.44
N GLU A 151 25.38 6.96 18.40
CA GLU A 151 26.33 8.07 18.38
C GLU A 151 25.96 9.17 19.39
N LYS A 152 24.70 9.31 19.76
CA LYS A 152 24.20 10.32 20.71
C LYS A 152 24.27 9.88 22.17
N LEU A 153 24.29 8.58 22.40
CA LEU A 153 24.33 8.02 23.75
C LEU A 153 25.74 7.63 24.16
#